data_f4f07689d88ba7ce34f9f74be7e18597
#
_entry.id   f4f07689d88ba7ce34f9f74be7e18597
#
_cell.length_a   1.000
_cell.length_b   1.000
_cell.length_c   1.000
_cell.angle_alpha   90.00
_cell.angle_beta   90.00
_cell.angle_gamma   90.00
#
_symmetry.space_group_name_H-M   'P 1'
#
loop_
_entity.id
_entity.type
_entity.pdbx_description
1 polymer ?
#
loop_
_entity_poly.entity_id
_entity_poly.type
_entity_poly.pdbx_seq_one_letter_code
_entity_poly.pdbx_strand_id
1 'polypeptide(L)'
;MIRKLLLLLCVLLGMQATRAEIRDTIVVARDGTGQYRNIAEALEACRAFMDYEMLIYVKAGTYKEKLIVPAWLENIIIEGEDVERTVITYDDHANIDHMGTFRTYTVRVDGNGITFRNITIENNAPQMGQAVALHTEGDRLTFINCRILGNQDTVYTGGPRTRLYFHGCYIEGTTDYIFGPSTAWFEACTLHCKRNSYLTAASTPEGVDIGYVFNHCRITYSDDVSKMYLGRPWRDHAYTLFMHCDLGDKIRPEGWHNWKRPECEATVRYLEYANTGVSATTDKRVAWSRQLTKREAKAVTLERAMAVVPDGWMPNVAP
;
A
#
# COMPACT_ATOMS: atom_id res chain seq x y z
N MET A 1 0.70 -47.36 20.71
CA MET A 1 -0.23 -46.25 20.54
C MET A 1 0.25 -44.96 21.20
N ILE A 2 0.82 -44.98 22.39
CA ILE A 2 1.25 -43.80 23.17
C ILE A 2 2.40 -43.00 22.52
N ARG A 3 3.36 -43.67 21.83
CA ARG A 3 4.48 -43.00 21.13
C ARG A 3 4.07 -42.15 19.90
N LYS A 4 2.97 -42.51 19.21
CA LYS A 4 2.45 -41.72 18.08
C LYS A 4 1.66 -40.50 18.53
N LEU A 5 1.08 -40.52 19.72
CA LEU A 5 0.35 -39.40 20.31
C LEU A 5 1.30 -38.30 20.81
N LEU A 6 2.48 -38.67 21.35
CA LEU A 6 3.50 -37.71 21.76
C LEU A 6 4.16 -36.97 20.58
N LEU A 7 4.34 -37.61 19.41
CA LEU A 7 4.86 -36.94 18.22
C LEU A 7 3.86 -35.96 17.61
N LEU A 8 2.56 -36.23 17.71
CA LEU A 8 1.52 -35.29 17.23
C LEU A 8 1.38 -34.07 18.15
N LEU A 9 1.63 -34.20 19.46
CA LEU A 9 1.61 -33.09 20.42
C LEU A 9 2.82 -32.18 20.24
N CYS A 10 3.99 -32.67 19.87
CA CYS A 10 5.19 -31.86 19.60
C CYS A 10 5.10 -31.05 18.29
N VAL A 11 4.29 -31.50 17.32
CA VAL A 11 4.10 -30.75 16.05
C VAL A 11 3.10 -29.60 16.20
N LEU A 12 2.19 -29.65 17.17
CA LEU A 12 1.21 -28.60 17.45
C LEU A 12 1.74 -27.47 18.36
N LEU A 13 2.90 -27.65 18.99
CA LEU A 13 3.54 -26.63 19.87
C LEU A 13 4.60 -25.77 19.11
N GLY A 14 4.76 -25.94 17.80
CA GLY A 14 5.87 -25.39 17.01
C GLY A 14 5.59 -24.17 16.14
N MET A 15 4.43 -23.51 16.22
CA MET A 15 4.15 -22.30 15.44
C MET A 15 3.44 -21.21 16.28
N GLN A 16 4.03 -20.85 17.40
CA GLN A 16 3.85 -19.49 17.87
C GLN A 16 4.91 -18.66 17.16
N ALA A 17 4.49 -17.86 16.18
CA ALA A 17 5.31 -16.76 15.69
C ALA A 17 5.68 -15.94 16.93
N THR A 18 6.93 -16.02 17.36
CA THR A 18 7.44 -15.17 18.42
C THR A 18 7.35 -13.75 17.88
N ARG A 19 6.43 -12.97 18.45
CA ARG A 19 6.36 -11.52 18.21
C ARG A 19 7.74 -10.98 18.56
N ALA A 20 8.38 -10.28 17.63
CA ALA A 20 9.60 -9.56 17.96
C ALA A 20 9.24 -8.56 19.07
N GLU A 21 9.98 -8.60 20.16
CA GLU A 21 9.72 -7.74 21.29
C GLU A 21 10.22 -6.33 20.96
N ILE A 22 9.38 -5.31 21.17
CA ILE A 22 9.81 -3.91 21.05
C ILE A 22 10.84 -3.68 22.16
N ARG A 23 12.12 -3.53 21.79
CA ARG A 23 13.22 -3.40 22.75
C ARG A 23 13.46 -1.97 23.17
N ASP A 24 13.09 -0.99 22.34
CA ASP A 24 13.35 0.42 22.63
C ASP A 24 12.28 1.31 21.99
N THR A 25 12.09 2.48 22.59
CA THR A 25 11.10 3.47 22.16
C THR A 25 11.70 4.85 22.12
N ILE A 26 11.60 5.49 20.95
CA ILE A 26 11.94 6.91 20.76
C ILE A 26 10.63 7.69 20.66
N VAL A 27 10.51 8.78 21.42
CA VAL A 27 9.35 9.68 21.36
C VAL A 27 9.73 10.95 20.59
N VAL A 28 8.96 11.23 19.52
CA VAL A 28 9.07 12.46 18.72
C VAL A 28 7.92 13.40 19.08
N ALA A 29 8.23 14.65 19.41
CA ALA A 29 7.23 15.66 19.73
C ALA A 29 7.68 17.07 19.30
N ARG A 30 6.87 17.73 18.47
CA ARG A 30 7.16 19.10 17.94
C ARG A 30 7.35 20.13 19.06
N ASP A 31 6.64 19.99 20.16
CA ASP A 31 6.70 20.90 21.31
C ASP A 31 7.97 20.71 22.17
N GLY A 32 8.77 19.68 21.90
CA GLY A 32 10.00 19.36 22.62
C GLY A 32 9.81 18.52 23.87
N THR A 33 8.64 17.93 24.06
CA THR A 33 8.38 16.98 25.18
C THR A 33 8.89 15.57 24.88
N GLY A 34 9.30 15.29 23.64
CA GLY A 34 9.97 14.04 23.22
C GLY A 34 11.49 14.15 23.20
N GLN A 35 12.15 13.04 22.85
CA GLN A 35 13.61 12.99 22.67
C GLN A 35 14.03 13.78 21.42
N TYR A 36 13.17 13.80 20.38
CA TYR A 36 13.41 14.51 19.12
C TYR A 36 12.20 15.38 18.75
N ARG A 37 12.46 16.42 17.95
CA ARG A 37 11.41 17.29 17.43
C ARG A 37 10.97 16.93 16.02
N ASN A 38 11.78 16.18 15.30
CA ASN A 38 11.58 15.76 13.93
C ASN A 38 11.71 14.24 13.83
N ILE A 39 10.97 13.64 12.89
CA ILE A 39 11.00 12.18 12.68
C ILE A 39 12.34 11.77 12.03
N ALA A 40 12.87 12.62 11.13
CA ALA A 40 14.16 12.37 10.49
C ALA A 40 15.29 12.23 11.52
N GLU A 41 15.35 13.11 12.55
CA GLU A 41 16.35 13.03 13.62
C GLU A 41 16.21 11.73 14.44
N ALA A 42 14.98 11.27 14.69
CA ALA A 42 14.73 10.01 15.38
C ALA A 42 15.22 8.80 14.55
N LEU A 43 15.01 8.82 13.23
CA LEU A 43 15.51 7.77 12.33
C LEU A 43 17.03 7.76 12.26
N GLU A 44 17.69 8.92 12.25
CA GLU A 44 19.17 9.04 12.27
C GLU A 44 19.78 8.49 13.57
N ALA A 45 19.04 8.52 14.69
CA ALA A 45 19.48 7.96 15.96
C ALA A 45 19.32 6.43 16.04
N CYS A 46 18.58 5.80 15.12
CA CYS A 46 18.42 4.35 15.08
C CYS A 46 19.70 3.67 14.58
N ARG A 47 20.01 2.50 15.15
CA ARG A 47 21.13 1.67 14.69
C ARG A 47 20.79 1.03 13.34
N ALA A 48 21.77 0.90 12.48
CA ALA A 48 21.64 0.13 11.26
C ALA A 48 21.53 -1.38 11.54
N PHE A 49 20.78 -2.09 10.68
CA PHE A 49 20.67 -3.56 10.65
C PHE A 49 20.24 -4.16 11.99
N MET A 50 19.16 -3.63 12.57
CA MET A 50 18.62 -4.13 13.82
C MET A 50 17.91 -5.47 13.61
N ASP A 51 18.16 -6.43 14.48
CA ASP A 51 17.51 -7.75 14.56
C ASP A 51 16.31 -7.78 15.53
N TYR A 52 15.90 -6.60 16.04
CA TYR A 52 14.79 -6.38 16.95
C TYR A 52 13.90 -5.23 16.46
N GLU A 53 12.66 -5.15 16.97
CA GLU A 53 11.77 -4.05 16.65
C GLU A 53 12.08 -2.80 17.50
N MET A 54 12.12 -1.64 16.85
CA MET A 54 12.22 -0.31 17.45
C MET A 54 10.91 0.44 17.22
N LEU A 55 10.36 1.08 18.25
CA LEU A 55 9.20 1.96 18.15
C LEU A 55 9.63 3.44 18.09
N ILE A 56 9.24 4.14 17.05
CA ILE A 56 9.26 5.61 16.98
C ILE A 56 7.83 6.07 17.20
N TYR A 57 7.53 6.55 18.40
CA TYR A 57 6.21 7.07 18.75
C TYR A 57 6.15 8.57 18.48
N VAL A 58 5.27 8.97 17.58
CA VAL A 58 5.15 10.34 17.07
C VAL A 58 3.92 11.01 17.66
N LYS A 59 4.14 12.02 18.49
CA LYS A 59 3.07 12.82 19.10
C LYS A 59 2.27 13.59 18.04
N ALA A 60 1.01 13.91 18.34
CA ALA A 60 0.18 14.72 17.47
C ALA A 60 0.85 16.04 17.09
N GLY A 61 0.86 16.35 15.81
CA GLY A 61 1.51 17.53 15.25
C GLY A 61 1.70 17.42 13.75
N THR A 62 1.97 18.56 13.10
CA THR A 62 2.29 18.61 11.68
C THR A 62 3.80 18.64 11.50
N TYR A 63 4.34 17.61 10.88
CA TYR A 63 5.76 17.41 10.60
C TYR A 63 5.99 17.71 9.11
N LYS A 64 6.40 18.95 8.78
CA LYS A 64 6.74 19.30 7.40
C LYS A 64 8.15 18.80 7.11
N GLU A 65 8.26 17.56 6.70
CA GLU A 65 9.51 16.85 6.46
C GLU A 65 9.44 16.06 5.16
N LYS A 66 10.54 16.05 4.43
CA LYS A 66 10.77 15.10 3.34
C LYS A 66 11.53 13.92 3.91
N LEU A 67 10.78 12.90 4.36
CA LEU A 67 11.29 11.82 5.17
C LEU A 67 11.83 10.67 4.31
N ILE A 68 13.01 10.18 4.65
CA ILE A 68 13.59 8.96 4.08
C ILE A 68 13.84 7.96 5.20
N VAL A 69 13.30 6.74 5.08
CA VAL A 69 13.70 5.58 5.87
C VAL A 69 14.72 4.81 5.03
N PRO A 70 16.02 4.96 5.29
CA PRO A 70 17.07 4.43 4.43
C PRO A 70 17.18 2.90 4.51
N ALA A 71 17.78 2.28 3.48
CA ALA A 71 17.83 0.82 3.31
C ALA A 71 18.54 0.05 4.44
N TRP A 72 19.40 0.71 5.22
CA TRP A 72 20.04 0.08 6.38
C TRP A 72 19.21 0.11 7.66
N LEU A 73 18.06 0.77 7.67
CA LEU A 73 17.11 0.70 8.77
C LEU A 73 16.10 -0.40 8.52
N GLU A 74 16.00 -1.31 9.48
CA GLU A 74 15.10 -2.46 9.43
C GLU A 74 14.31 -2.58 10.73
N ASN A 75 13.13 -3.20 10.66
CA ASN A 75 12.30 -3.54 11.81
C ASN A 75 11.92 -2.33 12.68
N ILE A 76 11.50 -1.24 12.03
CA ILE A 76 11.04 -0.02 12.70
C ILE A 76 9.53 0.10 12.59
N ILE A 77 8.90 0.43 13.71
CA ILE A 77 7.49 0.82 13.80
C ILE A 77 7.45 2.33 13.98
N ILE A 78 6.81 3.05 13.06
CA ILE A 78 6.53 4.49 13.17
C ILE A 78 5.05 4.62 13.47
N GLU A 79 4.73 5.04 14.69
CA GLU A 79 3.36 5.09 15.20
C GLU A 79 2.96 6.50 15.60
N GLY A 80 1.90 7.02 14.97
CA GLY A 80 1.29 8.28 15.34
C GLY A 80 0.40 8.16 16.56
N GLU A 81 0.38 9.19 17.38
CA GLU A 81 -0.52 9.31 18.53
C GLU A 81 -2.00 9.32 18.11
N ASP A 82 -2.29 9.91 16.94
CA ASP A 82 -3.63 10.04 16.38
C ASP A 82 -3.53 10.16 14.86
N VAL A 83 -4.31 9.35 14.15
CA VAL A 83 -4.22 9.25 12.69
C VAL A 83 -4.51 10.56 11.95
N GLU A 84 -5.39 11.42 12.48
CA GLU A 84 -5.75 12.69 11.85
C GLU A 84 -4.85 13.84 12.26
N ARG A 85 -4.30 13.78 13.47
CA ARG A 85 -3.51 14.86 14.05
C ARG A 85 -2.00 14.64 14.01
N THR A 86 -1.54 13.43 13.67
CA THR A 86 -0.12 13.16 13.44
C THR A 86 0.12 13.12 11.93
N VAL A 87 0.62 14.22 11.37
CA VAL A 87 0.68 14.44 9.92
C VAL A 87 2.12 14.69 9.47
N ILE A 88 2.62 13.81 8.60
CA ILE A 88 3.86 14.05 7.83
C ILE A 88 3.43 14.65 6.49
N THR A 89 3.87 15.85 6.19
CA THR A 89 3.44 16.57 4.98
C THR A 89 4.60 17.21 4.24
N TYR A 90 4.50 17.26 2.91
CA TYR A 90 5.38 18.04 2.03
C TYR A 90 4.61 18.45 0.77
N ASP A 91 5.23 19.29 -0.07
CA ASP A 91 4.54 19.97 -1.18
C ASP A 91 5.32 19.95 -2.52
N ASP A 92 6.23 18.98 -2.71
CA ASP A 92 6.94 18.80 -3.98
C ASP A 92 6.02 18.21 -5.07
N HIS A 93 6.16 18.71 -6.30
CA HIS A 93 5.52 18.14 -7.49
C HIS A 93 6.49 18.08 -8.68
N ALA A 94 6.22 17.22 -9.65
CA ALA A 94 7.15 16.86 -10.73
C ALA A 94 7.63 18.05 -11.59
N ASN A 95 6.89 19.14 -11.63
CA ASN A 95 7.21 20.33 -12.43
C ASN A 95 8.13 21.33 -11.73
N ILE A 96 8.45 21.14 -10.44
CA ILE A 96 9.45 21.97 -9.75
C ILE A 96 10.82 21.61 -10.31
N ASP A 97 11.48 22.55 -10.98
CA ASP A 97 12.84 22.42 -11.50
C ASP A 97 13.10 21.09 -12.25
N HIS A 98 12.10 20.62 -13.01
CA HIS A 98 12.16 19.35 -13.72
C HIS A 98 12.47 18.15 -12.79
N MET A 99 12.00 18.20 -11.56
CA MET A 99 12.24 17.19 -10.52
C MET A 99 11.84 15.77 -10.97
N GLY A 100 10.74 15.64 -11.71
CA GLY A 100 10.16 14.36 -12.11
C GLY A 100 9.51 13.62 -10.95
N THR A 101 8.67 12.62 -11.24
CA THR A 101 7.79 11.94 -10.28
C THR A 101 8.50 11.40 -9.05
N PHE A 102 9.59 10.66 -9.24
CA PHE A 102 10.20 9.86 -8.17
C PHE A 102 10.99 10.66 -7.11
N ARG A 103 11.13 11.95 -7.29
CA ARG A 103 11.74 12.84 -6.30
C ARG A 103 10.76 13.69 -5.53
N THR A 104 9.45 13.56 -5.82
CA THR A 104 8.39 14.39 -5.20
C THR A 104 7.86 13.84 -3.88
N TYR A 105 8.33 12.68 -3.43
CA TYR A 105 7.81 12.00 -2.24
C TYR A 105 7.82 12.87 -0.99
N THR A 106 6.81 12.70 -0.17
CA THR A 106 6.83 13.17 1.22
C THR A 106 7.55 12.15 2.10
N VAL A 107 7.17 10.86 2.01
CA VAL A 107 7.84 9.77 2.71
C VAL A 107 8.38 8.77 1.69
N ARG A 108 9.68 8.46 1.79
CA ARG A 108 10.32 7.38 1.04
C ARG A 108 10.83 6.30 1.99
N VAL A 109 10.51 5.05 1.67
CA VAL A 109 10.86 3.88 2.49
C VAL A 109 11.70 2.93 1.67
N ASP A 110 13.02 2.95 1.90
CA ASP A 110 13.98 2.02 1.29
C ASP A 110 14.30 0.85 2.22
N GLY A 111 14.04 1.00 3.53
CA GLY A 111 14.27 -0.03 4.56
C GLY A 111 13.25 -1.17 4.51
N ASN A 112 13.63 -2.34 5.05
CA ASN A 112 12.80 -3.54 5.09
C ASN A 112 12.13 -3.73 6.46
N GLY A 113 10.96 -4.38 6.50
CA GLY A 113 10.28 -4.67 7.75
C GLY A 113 9.79 -3.41 8.47
N ILE A 114 9.42 -2.36 7.73
CA ILE A 114 8.97 -1.09 8.29
C ILE A 114 7.45 -1.10 8.41
N THR A 115 6.96 -0.69 9.57
CA THR A 115 5.52 -0.55 9.85
C THR A 115 5.18 0.91 10.13
N PHE A 116 4.17 1.43 9.43
CA PHE A 116 3.51 2.69 9.76
C PHE A 116 2.12 2.41 10.34
N ARG A 117 1.75 3.07 11.41
CA ARG A 117 0.38 2.98 11.95
C ARG A 117 -0.10 4.29 12.57
N ASN A 118 -1.42 4.49 12.51
CA ASN A 118 -2.10 5.64 13.10
C ASN A 118 -1.50 6.99 12.68
N ILE A 119 -1.10 7.16 11.43
CA ILE A 119 -0.40 8.35 10.95
C ILE A 119 -0.92 8.78 9.57
N THR A 120 -0.95 10.10 9.33
CA THR A 120 -1.22 10.68 8.02
C THR A 120 0.08 10.98 7.29
N ILE A 121 0.18 10.53 6.04
CA ILE A 121 1.24 10.85 5.09
C ILE A 121 0.58 11.65 3.95
N GLU A 122 1.00 12.89 3.75
CA GLU A 122 0.37 13.80 2.82
C GLU A 122 1.39 14.43 1.86
N ASN A 123 1.09 14.43 0.57
CA ASN A 123 1.67 15.39 -0.35
C ASN A 123 0.58 16.42 -0.69
N ASN A 124 0.71 17.63 -0.15
CA ASN A 124 -0.29 18.70 -0.30
C ASN A 124 0.00 19.66 -1.46
N ALA A 125 0.87 19.26 -2.40
CA ALA A 125 1.11 20.02 -3.62
C ALA A 125 -0.20 20.25 -4.38
N PRO A 126 -0.35 21.42 -5.04
CA PRO A 126 -1.48 21.66 -5.92
C PRO A 126 -1.50 20.67 -7.08
N GLN A 127 -2.66 20.50 -7.74
CA GLN A 127 -2.82 19.56 -8.87
C GLN A 127 -2.07 20.04 -10.13
N MET A 128 -0.75 20.08 -10.07
CA MET A 128 0.14 20.57 -11.13
C MET A 128 1.02 19.45 -11.72
N GLY A 129 0.62 18.21 -11.61
CA GLY A 129 1.36 17.05 -12.09
C GLY A 129 1.51 15.99 -11.01
N GLN A 130 2.45 15.07 -11.20
CA GLN A 130 2.72 13.98 -10.26
C GLN A 130 3.27 14.54 -8.95
N ALA A 131 2.78 14.02 -7.83
CA ALA A 131 3.13 14.44 -6.48
C ALA A 131 2.94 13.27 -5.50
N VAL A 132 4.01 12.52 -5.28
CA VAL A 132 3.99 11.28 -4.49
C VAL A 132 3.93 11.61 -2.99
N ALA A 133 2.96 11.07 -2.28
CA ALA A 133 2.94 11.12 -0.82
C ALA A 133 3.82 10.01 -0.22
N LEU A 134 3.58 8.76 -0.64
CA LEU A 134 4.31 7.59 -0.18
C LEU A 134 5.05 6.92 -1.34
N HIS A 135 6.37 6.83 -1.25
CA HIS A 135 7.26 6.12 -2.16
C HIS A 135 7.92 4.96 -1.41
N THR A 136 7.76 3.74 -1.88
CA THR A 136 8.38 2.56 -1.28
C THR A 136 9.36 1.90 -2.23
N GLU A 137 10.47 1.39 -1.71
CA GLU A 137 11.43 0.50 -2.41
C GLU A 137 11.75 -0.74 -1.57
N GLY A 138 11.51 -0.65 -0.25
CA GLY A 138 11.75 -1.74 0.69
C GLY A 138 10.73 -2.88 0.59
N ASP A 139 11.09 -4.02 1.18
CA ASP A 139 10.26 -5.21 1.30
C ASP A 139 9.65 -5.36 2.70
N ARG A 140 8.57 -6.11 2.84
CA ARG A 140 7.88 -6.40 4.11
C ARG A 140 7.38 -5.12 4.79
N LEU A 141 6.74 -4.26 4.01
CA LEU A 141 6.19 -3.00 4.52
C LEU A 141 4.73 -3.17 4.93
N THR A 142 4.38 -2.62 6.09
CA THR A 142 3.04 -2.72 6.65
C THR A 142 2.49 -1.32 6.99
N PHE A 143 1.26 -1.04 6.56
CA PHE A 143 0.56 0.22 6.84
C PHE A 143 -0.78 -0.11 7.49
N ILE A 144 -0.99 0.33 8.73
CA ILE A 144 -2.20 0.02 9.51
C ILE A 144 -2.86 1.32 9.93
N ASN A 145 -4.15 1.47 9.61
CA ASN A 145 -4.94 2.65 9.97
C ASN A 145 -4.22 3.96 9.63
N CYS A 146 -3.60 4.03 8.44
CA CYS A 146 -2.93 5.22 7.93
C CYS A 146 -3.84 6.00 6.99
N ARG A 147 -3.65 7.33 6.91
CA ARG A 147 -4.21 8.16 5.86
C ARG A 147 -3.10 8.55 4.89
N ILE A 148 -3.28 8.26 3.60
CA ILE A 148 -2.30 8.59 2.57
C ILE A 148 -2.98 9.53 1.57
N LEU A 149 -2.62 10.80 1.65
CA LEU A 149 -3.34 11.90 1.00
C LEU A 149 -2.50 12.51 -0.11
N GLY A 150 -3.10 12.66 -1.28
CA GLY A 150 -2.42 13.27 -2.43
C GLY A 150 -3.36 13.52 -3.60
N ASN A 151 -2.76 13.66 -4.76
CA ASN A 151 -3.45 13.92 -6.01
C ASN A 151 -3.03 12.89 -7.08
N GLN A 152 -2.30 13.28 -8.11
CA GLN A 152 -1.76 12.34 -9.11
C GLN A 152 -0.56 11.60 -8.53
N ASP A 153 -0.53 10.25 -8.68
CA ASP A 153 0.57 9.40 -8.28
C ASP A 153 0.81 9.37 -6.74
N THR A 154 -0.26 9.33 -5.93
CA THR A 154 -0.17 9.45 -4.46
C THR A 154 0.71 8.37 -3.82
N VAL A 155 0.56 7.09 -4.23
CA VAL A 155 1.28 5.94 -3.66
C VAL A 155 2.06 5.22 -4.75
N TYR A 156 3.37 5.32 -4.69
CA TYR A 156 4.28 4.51 -5.50
C TYR A 156 4.75 3.29 -4.72
N THR A 157 4.49 2.10 -5.25
CA THR A 157 4.92 0.83 -4.69
C THR A 157 6.08 0.28 -5.52
N GLY A 158 7.30 0.68 -5.17
CA GLY A 158 8.52 0.33 -5.88
C GLY A 158 9.06 -1.05 -5.54
N GLY A 159 10.08 -1.46 -6.28
CA GLY A 159 10.76 -2.74 -6.10
C GLY A 159 10.02 -3.94 -6.73
N PRO A 160 10.60 -4.61 -7.73
CA PRO A 160 10.04 -5.85 -8.24
C PRO A 160 10.15 -6.95 -7.18
N ARG A 161 9.06 -7.63 -6.86
CA ARG A 161 8.94 -8.67 -5.83
C ARG A 161 8.97 -8.17 -4.37
N THR A 162 8.89 -6.88 -4.10
CA THR A 162 8.64 -6.36 -2.75
C THR A 162 7.20 -6.63 -2.34
N ARG A 163 6.98 -6.75 -1.04
CA ARG A 163 5.69 -7.09 -0.45
C ARG A 163 5.21 -5.97 0.45
N LEU A 164 4.00 -5.50 0.16
CA LEU A 164 3.36 -4.43 0.92
C LEU A 164 1.99 -4.90 1.42
N TYR A 165 1.64 -4.50 2.62
CA TYR A 165 0.34 -4.76 3.21
C TYR A 165 -0.27 -3.48 3.77
N PHE A 166 -1.49 -3.17 3.34
CA PHE A 166 -2.27 -2.03 3.82
C PHE A 166 -3.54 -2.55 4.50
N HIS A 167 -3.79 -2.16 5.74
CA HIS A 167 -4.99 -2.58 6.47
C HIS A 167 -5.73 -1.38 7.05
N GLY A 168 -7.03 -1.27 6.73
CA GLY A 168 -7.89 -0.21 7.25
C GLY A 168 -7.43 1.21 6.88
N CYS A 169 -6.63 1.37 5.82
CA CYS A 169 -6.10 2.65 5.41
C CYS A 169 -7.12 3.47 4.60
N TYR A 170 -7.03 4.78 4.72
CA TYR A 170 -7.68 5.73 3.82
C TYR A 170 -6.65 6.24 2.80
N ILE A 171 -6.89 6.03 1.51
CA ILE A 171 -5.99 6.44 0.43
C ILE A 171 -6.78 7.28 -0.57
N GLU A 172 -6.31 8.49 -0.88
CA GLU A 172 -6.99 9.35 -1.83
C GLU A 172 -6.07 9.85 -2.95
N GLY A 173 -6.68 10.14 -4.09
CA GLY A 173 -5.97 10.74 -5.21
C GLY A 173 -6.85 11.03 -6.42
N THR A 174 -6.21 11.50 -7.48
CA THR A 174 -6.87 11.86 -8.74
C THR A 174 -6.60 10.86 -9.85
N THR A 175 -5.35 10.69 -10.26
CA THR A 175 -4.92 9.89 -11.42
C THR A 175 -3.83 8.92 -11.01
N ASP A 176 -3.97 7.63 -11.36
CA ASP A 176 -2.96 6.60 -11.13
C ASP A 176 -2.43 6.61 -9.70
N TYR A 177 -3.33 6.91 -8.74
CA TYR A 177 -2.89 7.27 -7.40
C TYR A 177 -2.40 6.09 -6.55
N ILE A 178 -2.50 4.85 -7.08
CA ILE A 178 -1.78 3.67 -6.59
C ILE A 178 -1.08 3.04 -7.79
N PHE A 179 0.25 3.10 -7.84
CA PHE A 179 1.01 2.65 -9.00
C PHE A 179 2.35 2.01 -8.62
N GLY A 180 2.86 1.12 -9.47
CA GLY A 180 4.15 0.46 -9.27
C GLY A 180 4.16 -1.04 -9.50
N PRO A 181 5.32 -1.70 -9.31
CA PRO A 181 5.55 -3.10 -9.64
C PRO A 181 5.35 -4.11 -8.50
N SER A 182 5.21 -3.66 -7.25
CA SER A 182 5.19 -4.54 -6.08
C SER A 182 4.01 -5.50 -6.04
N THR A 183 4.13 -6.56 -5.24
CA THR A 183 2.98 -7.29 -4.71
C THR A 183 2.43 -6.52 -3.52
N ALA A 184 1.22 -5.96 -3.64
CA ALA A 184 0.59 -5.17 -2.59
C ALA A 184 -0.83 -5.67 -2.30
N TRP A 185 -1.10 -5.95 -1.03
CA TRP A 185 -2.41 -6.36 -0.54
C TRP A 185 -3.05 -5.24 0.26
N PHE A 186 -4.23 -4.81 -0.19
CA PHE A 186 -5.05 -3.79 0.47
C PHE A 186 -6.25 -4.49 1.11
N GLU A 187 -6.31 -4.51 2.43
CA GLU A 187 -7.39 -5.14 3.21
C GLU A 187 -8.24 -4.06 3.89
N ALA A 188 -9.56 -4.09 3.66
CA ALA A 188 -10.54 -3.21 4.29
C ALA A 188 -10.20 -1.71 4.18
N CYS A 189 -9.52 -1.29 3.10
CA CYS A 189 -9.15 0.10 2.86
C CYS A 189 -10.29 0.91 2.22
N THR A 190 -10.29 2.22 2.50
CA THR A 190 -11.12 3.18 1.76
C THR A 190 -10.27 3.86 0.70
N LEU A 191 -10.71 3.78 -0.56
CA LEU A 191 -10.04 4.33 -1.73
C LEU A 191 -10.87 5.51 -2.25
N HIS A 192 -10.42 6.76 -2.03
CA HIS A 192 -11.18 7.95 -2.36
C HIS A 192 -10.72 8.58 -3.67
N CYS A 193 -11.62 8.63 -4.64
CA CYS A 193 -11.38 9.20 -5.96
C CYS A 193 -11.77 10.68 -5.99
N LYS A 194 -10.81 11.55 -6.22
CA LYS A 194 -11.00 13.02 -6.21
C LYS A 194 -11.29 13.62 -7.60
N ARG A 195 -11.15 12.83 -8.69
CA ARG A 195 -11.33 13.29 -10.07
C ARG A 195 -11.67 12.15 -11.00
N ASN A 196 -12.36 12.44 -12.09
CA ASN A 196 -12.59 11.49 -13.20
C ASN A 196 -11.27 11.05 -13.82
N SER A 197 -10.78 9.85 -13.51
CA SER A 197 -9.50 9.34 -14.03
C SER A 197 -9.34 7.82 -13.79
N TYR A 198 -8.20 7.38 -13.30
CA TYR A 198 -7.82 5.99 -13.07
C TYR A 198 -7.37 5.81 -11.62
N LEU A 199 -7.86 4.75 -10.96
CA LEU A 199 -7.47 4.43 -9.59
C LEU A 199 -6.05 3.87 -9.57
N THR A 200 -5.81 2.79 -10.34
CA THR A 200 -4.52 2.09 -10.34
C THR A 200 -3.76 2.20 -11.65
N ALA A 201 -2.43 2.15 -11.56
CA ALA A 201 -1.51 1.97 -12.68
C ALA A 201 -0.43 0.93 -12.31
N ALA A 202 -0.83 -0.34 -12.26
CA ALA A 202 0.08 -1.42 -11.92
C ALA A 202 1.15 -1.63 -13.00
N SER A 203 2.34 -2.06 -12.58
CA SER A 203 3.44 -2.45 -13.46
C SER A 203 4.07 -3.77 -13.05
N THR A 204 3.25 -4.70 -12.57
CA THR A 204 3.68 -6.04 -12.14
C THR A 204 4.62 -6.66 -13.17
N PRO A 205 5.81 -7.15 -12.78
CA PRO A 205 6.75 -7.77 -13.71
C PRO A 205 6.22 -9.08 -14.29
N GLU A 206 6.75 -9.45 -15.44
CA GLU A 206 6.54 -10.79 -16.00
C GLU A 206 7.01 -11.87 -15.01
N GLY A 207 6.26 -12.96 -14.89
CA GLY A 207 6.57 -14.07 -13.99
C GLY A 207 6.25 -13.82 -12.51
N VAL A 208 5.70 -12.66 -12.14
CA VAL A 208 5.14 -12.42 -10.80
C VAL A 208 3.65 -12.78 -10.82
N ASP A 209 3.24 -13.75 -10.02
CA ASP A 209 1.89 -14.32 -10.05
C ASP A 209 0.81 -13.34 -9.59
N ILE A 210 1.07 -12.57 -8.53
CA ILE A 210 0.12 -11.67 -7.88
C ILE A 210 0.75 -10.28 -7.77
N GLY A 211 0.07 -9.26 -8.28
CA GLY A 211 0.42 -7.85 -8.12
C GLY A 211 -0.45 -7.19 -7.05
N TYR A 212 -1.38 -6.31 -7.45
CA TYR A 212 -2.29 -5.63 -6.54
C TYR A 212 -3.52 -6.45 -6.25
N VAL A 213 -3.84 -6.62 -4.98
CA VAL A 213 -5.10 -7.21 -4.51
C VAL A 213 -5.79 -6.24 -3.57
N PHE A 214 -7.00 -5.83 -3.95
CA PHE A 214 -7.91 -5.07 -3.10
C PHE A 214 -8.99 -6.03 -2.59
N ASN A 215 -9.01 -6.26 -1.28
CA ASN A 215 -9.94 -7.17 -0.63
C ASN A 215 -10.76 -6.44 0.43
N HIS A 216 -12.08 -6.59 0.40
CA HIS A 216 -13.03 -5.90 1.29
C HIS A 216 -12.85 -4.38 1.32
N CYS A 217 -12.31 -3.77 0.25
CA CYS A 217 -12.14 -2.33 0.16
C CYS A 217 -13.43 -1.63 -0.25
N ARG A 218 -13.52 -0.33 0.06
CA ARG A 218 -14.59 0.54 -0.39
C ARG A 218 -14.03 1.65 -1.27
N ILE A 219 -14.64 1.90 -2.43
CA ILE A 219 -14.34 3.05 -3.27
C ILE A 219 -15.36 4.15 -2.96
N THR A 220 -14.86 5.35 -2.68
CA THR A 220 -15.66 6.56 -2.45
C THR A 220 -15.25 7.66 -3.43
N TYR A 221 -16.07 8.69 -3.55
CA TYR A 221 -15.91 9.68 -4.60
C TYR A 221 -16.20 11.08 -4.09
N SER A 222 -15.45 12.08 -4.57
CA SER A 222 -15.85 13.48 -4.44
C SER A 222 -17.08 13.78 -5.28
N ASP A 223 -17.82 14.82 -4.93
CA ASP A 223 -19.13 15.15 -5.53
C ASP A 223 -19.08 15.39 -7.05
N ASP A 224 -17.96 15.92 -7.56
CA ASP A 224 -17.73 16.19 -8.99
C ASP A 224 -17.27 14.96 -9.79
N VAL A 225 -16.99 13.84 -9.12
CA VAL A 225 -16.64 12.59 -9.80
C VAL A 225 -17.88 11.90 -10.34
N SER A 226 -17.89 11.64 -11.64
CA SER A 226 -19.00 10.98 -12.32
C SER A 226 -18.61 9.66 -12.99
N LYS A 227 -17.30 9.43 -13.23
CA LYS A 227 -16.80 8.24 -13.95
C LYS A 227 -15.32 7.99 -13.71
N MET A 228 -15.02 6.81 -13.19
CA MET A 228 -13.67 6.33 -12.89
C MET A 228 -13.36 5.03 -13.64
N TYR A 229 -12.11 4.76 -13.90
CA TYR A 229 -11.63 3.42 -14.20
C TYR A 229 -11.00 2.79 -12.96
N LEU A 230 -11.16 1.48 -12.79
CA LEU A 230 -10.46 0.70 -11.76
C LEU A 230 -8.94 0.74 -11.96
N GLY A 231 -8.50 0.86 -13.22
CA GLY A 231 -7.09 1.02 -13.52
C GLY A 231 -6.75 0.96 -15.00
N ARG A 232 -5.46 1.17 -15.25
CA ARG A 232 -4.82 1.03 -16.55
C ARG A 232 -3.40 0.48 -16.39
N PRO A 233 -2.84 -0.29 -17.37
CA PRO A 233 -1.55 -0.95 -17.20
C PRO A 233 -0.39 0.01 -17.48
N TRP A 234 0.44 0.29 -16.49
CA TRP A 234 1.69 1.01 -16.73
C TRP A 234 2.71 0.15 -17.47
N ARG A 235 2.66 -1.20 -17.25
CA ARG A 235 3.48 -2.18 -17.99
C ARG A 235 2.63 -3.37 -18.41
N ASP A 236 3.13 -4.15 -19.36
CA ASP A 236 2.36 -5.14 -20.12
C ASP A 236 1.89 -6.35 -19.31
N HIS A 237 2.50 -6.65 -18.17
CA HIS A 237 2.10 -7.77 -17.29
C HIS A 237 1.36 -7.32 -16.03
N ALA A 238 0.83 -6.08 -16.03
CA ALA A 238 0.10 -5.52 -14.91
C ALA A 238 -0.96 -6.49 -14.35
N TYR A 239 -0.97 -6.65 -13.04
CA TYR A 239 -1.96 -7.45 -12.32
C TYR A 239 -2.70 -6.59 -11.31
N THR A 240 -4.02 -6.55 -11.40
CA THR A 240 -4.86 -5.89 -10.39
C THR A 240 -6.14 -6.70 -10.19
N LEU A 241 -6.45 -7.05 -8.96
CA LEU A 241 -7.67 -7.76 -8.56
C LEU A 241 -8.46 -6.93 -7.54
N PHE A 242 -9.73 -6.68 -7.82
CA PHE A 242 -10.71 -6.22 -6.83
C PHE A 242 -11.60 -7.39 -6.46
N MET A 243 -11.63 -7.77 -5.16
CA MET A 243 -12.51 -8.83 -4.68
C MET A 243 -13.21 -8.44 -3.38
N HIS A 244 -14.50 -8.77 -3.30
CA HIS A 244 -15.37 -8.43 -2.18
C HIS A 244 -15.43 -6.93 -1.85
N CYS A 245 -15.14 -6.08 -2.83
CA CYS A 245 -15.10 -4.63 -2.67
C CYS A 245 -16.47 -3.99 -2.93
N ASP A 246 -16.74 -2.87 -2.25
CA ASP A 246 -17.83 -1.97 -2.63
C ASP A 246 -17.30 -0.96 -3.65
N LEU A 247 -17.71 -1.11 -4.90
CA LEU A 247 -17.25 -0.27 -6.02
C LEU A 247 -18.07 1.03 -6.17
N GLY A 248 -19.09 1.25 -5.31
CA GLY A 248 -19.97 2.41 -5.40
C GLY A 248 -20.72 2.48 -6.72
N ASP A 249 -20.87 3.69 -7.28
CA ASP A 249 -21.72 3.95 -8.45
C ASP A 249 -21.04 4.74 -9.59
N LYS A 250 -19.72 5.02 -9.49
CA LYS A 250 -19.02 5.87 -10.48
C LYS A 250 -17.96 5.13 -11.30
N ILE A 251 -17.79 3.82 -11.16
CA ILE A 251 -16.89 3.07 -12.05
C ILE A 251 -17.58 2.94 -13.43
N ARG A 252 -16.83 3.23 -14.47
CA ARG A 252 -17.28 3.09 -15.87
C ARG A 252 -17.72 1.66 -16.17
N PRO A 253 -18.71 1.46 -17.04
CA PRO A 253 -19.12 0.13 -17.44
C PRO A 253 -18.00 -0.75 -17.98
N GLU A 254 -17.02 -0.15 -18.70
CA GLU A 254 -15.84 -0.82 -19.23
C GLU A 254 -14.89 -1.31 -18.11
N GLY A 255 -14.94 -0.69 -16.95
CA GLY A 255 -14.14 -0.98 -15.76
C GLY A 255 -12.67 -0.60 -15.87
N TRP A 256 -12.03 -0.94 -16.98
CA TRP A 256 -10.60 -0.86 -17.20
C TRP A 256 -10.24 -0.13 -18.50
N HIS A 257 -9.03 0.38 -18.61
CA HIS A 257 -8.51 1.06 -19.79
C HIS A 257 -7.15 0.48 -20.18
N ASN A 258 -6.85 0.32 -21.46
CA ASN A 258 -5.62 -0.29 -21.98
C ASN A 258 -4.47 0.70 -22.20
N TRP A 259 -4.59 1.93 -21.74
CA TRP A 259 -3.61 3.01 -21.96
C TRP A 259 -3.34 3.31 -23.45
N LYS A 260 -4.31 3.04 -24.32
CA LYS A 260 -4.18 3.11 -25.80
C LYS A 260 -3.08 2.19 -26.36
N ARG A 261 -2.83 1.08 -25.69
CA ARG A 261 -1.88 0.04 -26.04
C ARG A 261 -2.61 -1.31 -26.13
N PRO A 262 -3.26 -1.62 -27.27
CA PRO A 262 -4.03 -2.85 -27.42
C PRO A 262 -3.14 -4.11 -27.30
N GLU A 263 -1.85 -4.02 -27.58
CA GLU A 263 -0.90 -5.12 -27.44
C GLU A 263 -0.79 -5.66 -26.01
N CYS A 264 -1.01 -4.82 -25.01
CA CYS A 264 -0.95 -5.25 -23.60
C CYS A 264 -2.17 -6.08 -23.16
N GLU A 265 -3.28 -6.03 -23.91
CA GLU A 265 -4.53 -6.75 -23.56
C GLU A 265 -4.34 -8.27 -23.49
N ALA A 266 -3.36 -8.81 -24.19
CA ALA A 266 -3.04 -10.23 -24.18
C ALA A 266 -2.30 -10.70 -22.90
N THR A 267 -1.67 -9.78 -22.17
CA THR A 267 -0.76 -10.10 -21.07
C THR A 267 -1.18 -9.55 -19.73
N VAL A 268 -1.99 -8.48 -19.71
CA VAL A 268 -2.53 -7.90 -18.47
C VAL A 268 -3.48 -8.88 -17.77
N ARG A 269 -3.50 -8.82 -16.45
CA ARG A 269 -4.36 -9.66 -15.60
C ARG A 269 -5.23 -8.75 -14.72
N TYR A 270 -6.31 -8.23 -15.31
CA TYR A 270 -7.27 -7.38 -14.64
C TYR A 270 -8.50 -8.19 -14.26
N LEU A 271 -8.71 -8.34 -12.95
CA LEU A 271 -9.54 -9.35 -12.36
C LEU A 271 -10.55 -8.73 -11.38
N GLU A 272 -11.73 -9.31 -11.33
CA GLU A 272 -12.77 -8.94 -10.37
C GLU A 272 -13.42 -10.20 -9.79
N TYR A 273 -13.89 -10.12 -8.53
CA TYR A 273 -14.66 -11.21 -7.92
C TYR A 273 -15.59 -10.70 -6.82
N ALA A 274 -16.86 -11.06 -6.89
CA ALA A 274 -17.88 -10.84 -5.86
C ALA A 274 -17.91 -9.40 -5.30
N ASN A 275 -17.65 -8.40 -6.13
CA ASN A 275 -17.79 -7.00 -5.76
C ASN A 275 -19.25 -6.58 -5.64
N THR A 276 -19.53 -5.51 -4.92
CA THR A 276 -20.85 -4.94 -4.67
C THR A 276 -20.92 -3.48 -5.12
N GLY A 277 -22.08 -2.87 -5.00
CA GLY A 277 -22.36 -1.52 -5.48
C GLY A 277 -22.92 -1.51 -6.92
N VAL A 278 -23.46 -0.38 -7.33
CA VAL A 278 -24.08 -0.22 -8.68
C VAL A 278 -23.08 -0.49 -9.79
N SER A 279 -21.82 -0.12 -9.58
CA SER A 279 -20.73 -0.30 -10.54
C SER A 279 -20.17 -1.72 -10.60
N ALA A 280 -20.65 -2.66 -9.79
CA ALA A 280 -20.20 -4.06 -9.83
C ALA A 280 -20.82 -4.89 -10.96
N THR A 281 -21.72 -4.29 -11.77
CA THR A 281 -22.26 -4.91 -12.97
C THR A 281 -21.17 -5.11 -14.01
N THR A 282 -21.00 -6.33 -14.52
CA THR A 282 -19.84 -6.72 -15.32
C THR A 282 -20.13 -7.02 -16.78
N ASP A 283 -21.39 -6.94 -17.22
CA ASP A 283 -21.84 -7.25 -18.57
C ASP A 283 -21.24 -6.36 -19.68
N LYS A 284 -20.73 -5.18 -19.31
CA LYS A 284 -20.07 -4.23 -20.23
C LYS A 284 -18.57 -4.04 -19.93
N ARG A 285 -17.98 -4.89 -19.10
CA ARG A 285 -16.52 -4.88 -18.89
C ARG A 285 -15.78 -5.16 -20.17
N VAL A 286 -14.60 -4.59 -20.32
CA VAL A 286 -13.73 -4.89 -21.47
C VAL A 286 -13.45 -6.39 -21.56
N ALA A 287 -13.43 -6.94 -22.78
CA ALA A 287 -13.32 -8.39 -23.00
C ALA A 287 -12.00 -9.01 -22.51
N TRP A 288 -10.97 -8.22 -22.35
CA TRP A 288 -9.66 -8.65 -21.86
C TRP A 288 -9.53 -8.59 -20.32
N SER A 289 -10.52 -8.08 -19.59
CA SER A 289 -10.63 -8.27 -18.14
C SER A 289 -11.43 -9.54 -17.82
N ARG A 290 -11.31 -10.06 -16.60
CA ARG A 290 -11.87 -11.36 -16.28
C ARG A 290 -12.54 -11.37 -14.91
N GLN A 291 -13.72 -12.00 -14.86
CA GLN A 291 -14.36 -12.36 -13.60
C GLN A 291 -13.81 -13.70 -13.12
N LEU A 292 -13.32 -13.77 -11.88
CA LEU A 292 -12.85 -15.02 -11.31
C LEU A 292 -14.01 -15.94 -10.93
N THR A 293 -13.81 -17.23 -11.12
CA THR A 293 -14.66 -18.25 -10.50
C THR A 293 -14.37 -18.31 -8.99
N LYS A 294 -15.32 -18.89 -8.21
CA LYS A 294 -15.15 -19.10 -6.77
C LYS A 294 -13.88 -19.92 -6.45
N ARG A 295 -13.54 -20.89 -7.30
CA ARG A 295 -12.33 -21.70 -7.13
C ARG A 295 -11.05 -20.89 -7.32
N GLU A 296 -11.00 -20.03 -8.34
CA GLU A 296 -9.87 -19.16 -8.61
C GLU A 296 -9.70 -18.11 -7.52
N ALA A 297 -10.79 -17.43 -7.12
CA ALA A 297 -10.76 -16.46 -6.05
C ALA A 297 -10.27 -17.04 -4.72
N LYS A 298 -10.74 -18.26 -4.37
CA LYS A 298 -10.27 -18.97 -3.17
C LYS A 298 -8.78 -19.29 -3.21
N ALA A 299 -8.17 -19.38 -4.38
CA ALA A 299 -6.73 -19.62 -4.53
C ALA A 299 -5.89 -18.33 -4.39
N VAL A 300 -6.51 -17.13 -4.39
CA VAL A 300 -5.81 -15.88 -4.13
C VAL A 300 -5.95 -15.56 -2.64
N THR A 301 -4.92 -15.89 -1.88
CA THR A 301 -4.86 -15.64 -0.43
C THR A 301 -3.71 -14.71 -0.10
N LEU A 302 -3.77 -14.08 1.07
CA LEU A 302 -2.69 -13.22 1.55
C LEU A 302 -1.36 -14.02 1.64
N GLU A 303 -1.39 -15.24 2.15
CA GLU A 303 -0.22 -16.11 2.26
C GLU A 303 0.40 -16.37 0.87
N ARG A 304 -0.45 -16.64 -0.14
CA ARG A 304 0.05 -16.87 -1.49
C ARG A 304 0.63 -15.59 -2.11
N ALA A 305 0.03 -14.44 -1.85
CA ALA A 305 0.56 -13.16 -2.32
C ALA A 305 1.92 -12.86 -1.68
N MET A 306 2.02 -13.05 -0.36
CA MET A 306 3.28 -12.81 0.37
C MET A 306 4.37 -13.83 0.04
N ALA A 307 4.03 -14.99 -0.51
CA ALA A 307 4.98 -16.03 -0.92
C ALA A 307 5.73 -15.73 -2.23
N VAL A 308 5.59 -14.52 -2.81
CA VAL A 308 6.43 -14.07 -3.95
C VAL A 308 7.92 -14.13 -3.60
N VAL A 309 8.25 -13.98 -2.31
CA VAL A 309 9.53 -14.35 -1.70
C VAL A 309 9.26 -15.46 -0.68
N PRO A 310 9.87 -16.65 -0.80
CA PRO A 310 9.53 -17.81 0.02
C PRO A 310 10.25 -17.80 1.38
N ASP A 311 10.15 -16.71 2.13
CA ASP A 311 10.77 -16.55 3.47
C ASP A 311 9.77 -16.72 4.62
N GLY A 312 8.50 -17.00 4.32
CA GLY A 312 7.43 -17.18 5.30
C GLY A 312 6.94 -15.88 5.97
N TRP A 313 7.36 -14.72 5.46
CA TRP A 313 6.91 -13.46 6.05
C TRP A 313 5.40 -13.26 5.88
N MET A 314 4.77 -12.84 6.97
CA MET A 314 3.38 -12.38 7.01
C MET A 314 3.29 -11.05 7.76
N PRO A 315 2.42 -10.12 7.31
CA PRO A 315 2.25 -8.84 8.00
C PRO A 315 1.70 -9.06 9.41
N ASN A 316 2.26 -8.33 10.37
CA ASN A 316 1.75 -8.31 11.74
C ASN A 316 0.62 -7.26 11.83
N VAL A 317 -0.61 -7.73 11.96
CA VAL A 317 -1.83 -6.89 12.06
C VAL A 317 -2.37 -6.78 13.49
N ALA A 318 -1.62 -7.24 14.47
CA ALA A 318 -2.04 -7.11 15.86
C ALA A 318 -2.12 -5.62 16.26
N PRO A 319 -3.18 -5.22 16.99
CA PRO A 319 -3.41 -3.85 17.44
C PRO A 319 -2.32 -3.38 18.41
#